data_2f06389fd4144c29989047c6598e60f6
#
_entry.id   2f06389fd4144c29989047c6598e60f6
#
_cell.length_a   1.000
_cell.length_b   1.000
_cell.length_c   1.000
_cell.angle_alpha   90.00
_cell.angle_beta   90.00
_cell.angle_gamma   90.00
#
_symmetry.space_group_name_H-M   'P 1'
#
loop_
_entity.id
_entity.type
_entity.pdbx_description
1 polymer ?
#
loop_
_entity_poly.entity_id
_entity_poly.type
_entity_poly.pdbx_seq_one_letter_code
_entity_poly.pdbx_strand_id
1 'polypeptide(L)'
;MAMLTGPEIVRQVRLGGVTIDPFDPARVGSNSYDLTLNPDLLVYAKNHARHVAFETSAACDANPNKLLRWCSNRPLDMAADEPTVALTIPPAGLVLWPGVLYLGATNERAGSDDFVPRIDGRSSAGRLGIATHVTSGLGDQGFGGAAAPATWTLELFVVVPVIVYPYARICQVTFETVEGEPKPYAGKYAGQTGPRASGLWRDFGPKGGV
;
A
#
# COMPACT_ATOMS: atom_id res chain seq x y z
N MET A 1 -5.25 16.17 -18.91
CA MET A 1 -5.12 14.80 -18.42
C MET A 1 -6.37 14.03 -18.79
N ALA A 2 -6.25 12.86 -19.37
CA ALA A 2 -7.36 11.97 -19.66
C ALA A 2 -7.06 10.61 -19.00
N MET A 3 -8.07 10.02 -18.37
CA MET A 3 -7.99 8.72 -17.73
C MET A 3 -8.23 7.63 -18.77
N LEU A 4 -7.46 6.55 -18.73
CA LEU A 4 -7.68 5.38 -19.60
C LEU A 4 -8.96 4.65 -19.20
N THR A 5 -9.72 4.22 -20.20
CA THR A 5 -10.85 3.30 -19.99
C THR A 5 -10.35 1.88 -19.75
N GLY A 6 -11.17 1.00 -19.15
CA GLY A 6 -10.81 -0.40 -18.96
C GLY A 6 -10.37 -1.12 -20.25
N PRO A 7 -11.11 -0.99 -21.38
CA PRO A 7 -10.66 -1.54 -22.65
C PRO A 7 -9.29 -0.98 -23.12
N GLU A 8 -9.02 0.29 -22.85
CA GLU A 8 -7.73 0.89 -23.19
C GLU A 8 -6.61 0.37 -22.26
N ILE A 9 -6.87 0.18 -20.96
CA ILE A 9 -5.91 -0.48 -20.05
C ILE A 9 -5.54 -1.86 -20.58
N VAL A 10 -6.53 -2.67 -20.99
CA VAL A 10 -6.28 -4.00 -21.59
C VAL A 10 -5.40 -3.90 -22.85
N ARG A 11 -5.68 -2.90 -23.70
CA ARG A 11 -4.89 -2.66 -24.92
C ARG A 11 -3.45 -2.30 -24.58
N GLN A 12 -3.25 -1.40 -23.61
CA GLN A 12 -1.93 -0.93 -23.19
C GLN A 12 -1.10 -2.02 -22.49
N VAL A 13 -1.74 -2.89 -21.70
CA VAL A 13 -1.06 -4.08 -21.14
C VAL A 13 -0.52 -4.99 -22.24
N ARG A 14 -1.29 -5.21 -23.31
CA ARG A 14 -0.85 -6.03 -24.45
C ARG A 14 0.28 -5.38 -25.26
N LEU A 15 0.31 -4.06 -25.33
CA LEU A 15 1.34 -3.28 -26.03
C LEU A 15 2.59 -3.03 -25.19
N GLY A 16 2.55 -3.30 -23.89
CA GLY A 16 3.64 -3.04 -22.94
C GLY A 16 3.70 -1.60 -22.42
N GLY A 17 2.74 -0.73 -22.77
CA GLY A 17 2.67 0.63 -22.26
C GLY A 17 2.17 0.69 -20.79
N VAL A 18 1.45 -0.33 -20.35
CA VAL A 18 1.04 -0.53 -18.96
C VAL A 18 1.54 -1.88 -18.47
N THR A 19 2.15 -1.91 -17.30
CA THR A 19 2.57 -3.13 -16.61
C THR A 19 1.52 -3.48 -15.56
N ILE A 20 0.94 -4.69 -15.64
CA ILE A 20 0.15 -5.31 -14.56
C ILE A 20 0.51 -6.80 -14.59
N ASP A 21 1.14 -7.30 -13.54
CA ASP A 21 1.62 -8.68 -13.45
C ASP A 21 1.44 -9.27 -12.04
N PRO A 22 0.67 -10.36 -11.88
CA PRO A 22 -0.12 -11.06 -12.90
C PRO A 22 -1.38 -10.28 -13.33
N PHE A 23 -1.72 -10.36 -14.62
CA PHE A 23 -2.91 -9.72 -15.19
C PHE A 23 -4.10 -10.70 -15.25
N ASP A 24 -5.24 -10.29 -14.73
CA ASP A 24 -6.51 -11.01 -14.79
C ASP A 24 -7.60 -10.13 -15.42
N PRO A 25 -8.11 -10.46 -16.63
CA PRO A 25 -9.13 -9.66 -17.31
C PRO A 25 -10.41 -9.44 -16.48
N ALA A 26 -10.72 -10.35 -15.55
CA ALA A 26 -11.91 -10.25 -14.69
C ALA A 26 -11.82 -9.13 -13.65
N ARG A 27 -10.66 -8.51 -13.51
CA ARG A 27 -10.41 -7.40 -12.58
C ARG A 27 -10.44 -6.03 -13.23
N VAL A 28 -10.66 -5.97 -14.53
CA VAL A 28 -10.77 -4.71 -15.27
C VAL A 28 -12.11 -4.06 -14.99
N GLY A 29 -12.07 -2.84 -14.46
CA GLY A 29 -13.23 -1.97 -14.27
C GLY A 29 -13.48 -1.06 -15.47
N SER A 30 -14.39 -0.11 -15.33
CA SER A 30 -14.68 0.86 -16.39
C SER A 30 -13.48 1.77 -16.74
N ASN A 31 -12.75 2.19 -15.69
CA ASN A 31 -11.61 3.12 -15.80
C ASN A 31 -10.45 2.73 -14.87
N SER A 32 -10.44 1.52 -14.35
CA SER A 32 -9.47 1.07 -13.35
C SER A 32 -9.22 -0.42 -13.49
N TYR A 33 -8.19 -0.89 -12.79
CA TYR A 33 -7.93 -2.30 -12.57
C TYR A 33 -7.84 -2.58 -11.06
N ASP A 34 -8.56 -3.62 -10.59
CA ASP A 34 -8.55 -4.02 -9.19
C ASP A 34 -7.25 -4.75 -8.83
N LEU A 35 -6.56 -4.26 -7.81
CA LEU A 35 -5.37 -4.88 -7.23
C LEU A 35 -5.72 -5.64 -5.96
N THR A 36 -4.96 -6.69 -5.68
CA THR A 36 -5.19 -7.58 -4.55
C THR A 36 -4.13 -7.40 -3.47
N LEU A 37 -4.50 -7.72 -2.23
CA LEU A 37 -3.64 -7.62 -1.05
C LEU A 37 -2.64 -8.78 -1.03
N ASN A 38 -1.34 -8.45 -1.03
CA ASN A 38 -0.29 -9.42 -0.77
C ASN A 38 -0.39 -9.93 0.68
N PRO A 39 -0.11 -11.22 0.95
CA PRO A 39 -0.17 -11.75 2.31
C PRO A 39 0.85 -11.13 3.28
N ASP A 40 1.94 -10.56 2.78
CA ASP A 40 2.97 -10.02 3.65
C ASP A 40 2.65 -8.58 4.07
N LEU A 41 2.82 -8.32 5.36
CA LEU A 41 2.64 -7.02 5.99
C LEU A 41 3.89 -6.66 6.80
N LEU A 42 4.13 -5.37 6.98
CA LEU A 42 5.06 -4.86 7.99
C LEU A 42 4.31 -3.99 8.99
N VAL A 43 4.74 -4.04 10.24
CA VAL A 43 4.31 -3.12 11.29
C VAL A 43 5.56 -2.51 11.91
N TYR A 44 5.60 -1.20 12.13
CA TYR A 44 6.71 -0.61 12.86
C TYR A 44 6.82 -1.23 14.25
N ALA A 45 8.03 -1.60 14.67
CA ALA A 45 8.28 -2.32 15.91
C ALA A 45 7.67 -1.58 17.13
N LYS A 46 7.65 -0.24 17.11
CA LYS A 46 7.01 0.60 18.12
C LYS A 46 5.48 0.42 18.17
N ASN A 47 4.85 -0.02 17.08
CA ASN A 47 3.42 -0.28 16.97
C ASN A 47 3.07 -1.78 17.08
N HIS A 48 4.05 -2.68 16.92
CA HIS A 48 3.84 -4.12 16.99
C HIS A 48 3.32 -4.58 18.36
N ALA A 49 3.84 -4.00 19.45
CA ALA A 49 3.34 -4.29 20.80
C ALA A 49 1.84 -3.99 20.95
N ARG A 50 1.32 -2.99 20.23
CA ARG A 50 -0.10 -2.67 20.20
C ARG A 50 -0.91 -3.73 19.46
N HIS A 51 -0.43 -4.20 18.32
CA HIS A 51 -1.05 -5.31 17.58
C HIS A 51 -1.11 -6.57 18.46
N VAL A 52 0.00 -6.99 19.05
CA VAL A 52 0.06 -8.16 19.95
C VAL A 52 -0.86 -8.02 21.15
N ALA A 53 -0.93 -6.82 21.76
CA ALA A 53 -1.83 -6.58 22.90
C ALA A 53 -3.31 -6.76 22.52
N PHE A 54 -3.71 -6.37 21.32
CA PHE A 54 -5.08 -6.61 20.83
C PHE A 54 -5.33 -8.10 20.56
N GLU A 55 -4.39 -8.81 19.92
CA GLU A 55 -4.52 -10.24 19.62
C GLU A 55 -4.56 -11.12 20.88
N THR A 56 -3.79 -10.76 21.91
CA THR A 56 -3.68 -11.58 23.14
C THR A 56 -4.72 -11.21 24.21
N SER A 57 -5.35 -10.06 24.09
CA SER A 57 -6.41 -9.66 25.01
C SER A 57 -7.66 -10.49 24.73
N ALA A 58 -7.89 -11.51 25.55
CA ALA A 58 -9.14 -12.30 25.56
C ALA A 58 -10.38 -11.46 25.91
N ALA A 59 -10.22 -10.18 26.15
CA ALA A 59 -11.25 -9.23 26.50
C ALA A 59 -11.56 -8.33 25.30
N CYS A 60 -12.35 -8.86 24.36
CA CYS A 60 -13.13 -8.01 23.43
C CYS A 60 -14.01 -6.98 24.21
N ASP A 61 -14.15 -7.14 25.51
CA ASP A 61 -14.86 -6.23 26.42
C ASP A 61 -13.96 -5.16 27.05
N ALA A 62 -12.65 -5.23 26.88
CA ALA A 62 -11.75 -4.21 27.39
C ALA A 62 -11.86 -2.95 26.52
N ASN A 63 -12.28 -1.86 27.13
CA ASN A 63 -12.35 -0.53 26.53
C ASN A 63 -11.09 -0.25 25.68
N PRO A 64 -11.21 -0.15 24.34
CA PRO A 64 -10.05 0.01 23.44
C PRO A 64 -9.22 1.26 23.78
N ASN A 65 -9.84 2.27 24.40
CA ASN A 65 -9.14 3.47 24.89
C ASN A 65 -8.19 3.18 26.07
N LYS A 66 -8.41 2.09 26.81
CA LYS A 66 -7.52 1.67 27.90
C LYS A 66 -6.28 0.96 27.35
N LEU A 67 -6.43 0.14 26.31
CA LEU A 67 -5.33 -0.54 25.61
C LEU A 67 -4.43 0.46 24.86
N LEU A 68 -5.01 1.51 24.28
CA LEU A 68 -4.26 2.58 23.63
C LEU A 68 -3.31 3.35 24.57
N ARG A 69 -3.60 3.37 25.88
CA ARG A 69 -2.73 4.00 26.89
C ARG A 69 -1.55 3.12 27.33
N TRP A 70 -1.60 1.80 27.12
CA TRP A 70 -0.58 0.87 27.62
C TRP A 70 0.53 0.55 26.64
N CYS A 71 0.29 0.71 25.33
CA CYS A 71 1.32 0.49 24.35
C CYS A 71 2.24 1.71 24.30
N SER A 72 3.54 1.49 24.46
CA SER A 72 4.54 2.56 24.51
C SER A 72 4.33 3.55 23.36
N ASN A 73 3.92 4.77 23.69
CA ASN A 73 3.77 5.89 22.75
C ASN A 73 5.14 6.46 22.35
N ARG A 74 6.08 5.60 21.98
CA ARG A 74 7.32 6.12 21.39
C ARG A 74 6.97 6.61 19.98
N PRO A 75 7.16 7.90 19.70
CA PRO A 75 6.89 8.43 18.35
C PRO A 75 7.82 7.77 17.33
N LEU A 76 7.33 7.60 16.11
CA LEU A 76 8.20 7.32 14.97
C LEU A 76 9.00 8.58 14.68
N ASP A 77 10.29 8.40 14.42
CA ASP A 77 11.18 9.49 14.05
C ASP A 77 11.39 9.48 12.53
N MET A 78 10.95 10.54 11.86
CA MET A 78 11.06 10.63 10.42
C MET A 78 12.52 10.70 9.91
N ALA A 79 13.47 11.07 10.79
CA ALA A 79 14.90 11.10 10.51
C ALA A 79 15.61 9.79 10.87
N ALA A 80 14.88 8.78 11.36
CA ALA A 80 15.45 7.47 11.72
C ALA A 80 14.94 6.37 10.80
N ASP A 81 15.81 5.40 10.51
CA ASP A 81 15.40 4.13 9.88
C ASP A 81 14.70 3.27 10.94
N GLU A 82 13.39 3.43 11.01
CA GLU A 82 12.56 2.79 12.03
C GLU A 82 12.40 1.29 11.76
N PRO A 83 12.74 0.42 12.72
CA PRO A 83 12.64 -1.02 12.53
C PRO A 83 11.20 -1.48 12.38
N THR A 84 10.99 -2.50 11.57
CA THR A 84 9.69 -3.14 11.34
C THR A 84 9.70 -4.60 11.75
N VAL A 85 8.51 -5.13 12.02
CA VAL A 85 8.23 -6.55 12.26
C VAL A 85 7.36 -7.04 11.11
N ALA A 86 7.74 -8.16 10.52
CA ALA A 86 6.97 -8.81 9.47
C ALA A 86 5.81 -9.61 10.07
N LEU A 87 4.66 -9.50 9.43
CA LEU A 87 3.47 -10.33 9.68
C LEU A 87 3.05 -10.97 8.37
N THR A 88 2.38 -12.11 8.44
CA THR A 88 1.78 -12.75 7.27
C THR A 88 0.29 -12.98 7.52
N ILE A 89 -0.55 -12.60 6.57
CA ILE A 89 -1.99 -12.84 6.61
C ILE A 89 -2.23 -14.33 6.33
N PRO A 90 -2.69 -15.12 7.30
CA PRO A 90 -2.99 -16.53 7.07
C PRO A 90 -4.25 -16.70 6.20
N PRO A 91 -4.48 -17.87 5.59
CA PRO A 91 -5.71 -18.14 4.83
C PRO A 91 -7.00 -17.93 5.64
N ALA A 92 -6.94 -18.11 6.95
CA ALA A 92 -8.07 -17.86 7.86
C ALA A 92 -8.35 -16.38 8.11
N GLY A 93 -7.50 -15.49 7.61
CA GLY A 93 -7.59 -14.04 7.81
C GLY A 93 -6.78 -13.54 9.00
N LEU A 94 -6.48 -12.24 8.99
CA LEU A 94 -5.81 -11.51 10.07
C LEU A 94 -6.69 -10.33 10.48
N VAL A 95 -6.83 -10.11 11.78
CA VAL A 95 -7.52 -8.92 12.28
C VAL A 95 -6.59 -7.71 12.20
N LEU A 96 -7.01 -6.68 11.48
CA LEU A 96 -6.40 -5.36 11.58
C LEU A 96 -7.10 -4.57 12.70
N TRP A 97 -6.30 -3.89 13.51
CA TRP A 97 -6.78 -3.17 14.68
C TRP A 97 -6.67 -1.66 14.51
N PRO A 98 -7.65 -0.87 14.99
CA PRO A 98 -7.56 0.59 14.98
C PRO A 98 -6.33 1.11 15.73
N GLY A 99 -5.72 2.16 15.20
CA GLY A 99 -4.54 2.79 15.81
C GLY A 99 -3.23 2.05 15.57
N VAL A 100 -3.24 1.01 14.74
CA VAL A 100 -2.04 0.36 14.20
C VAL A 100 -1.93 0.71 12.72
N LEU A 101 -0.77 1.17 12.27
CA LEU A 101 -0.45 1.33 10.86
C LEU A 101 0.18 0.04 10.35
N TYR A 102 -0.47 -0.58 9.38
CA TYR A 102 0.05 -1.76 8.68
C TYR A 102 0.54 -1.33 7.30
N LEU A 103 1.76 -1.69 6.98
CA LEU A 103 2.30 -1.52 5.63
C LEU A 103 2.06 -2.83 4.88
N GLY A 104 1.05 -2.83 4.03
CA GLY A 104 0.78 -3.91 3.11
C GLY A 104 1.44 -3.68 1.76
N ALA A 105 1.17 -4.57 0.82
CA ALA A 105 1.53 -4.37 -0.58
C ALA A 105 0.44 -4.90 -1.51
N THR A 106 0.47 -4.43 -2.75
CA THR A 106 -0.26 -5.10 -3.82
C THR A 106 0.40 -6.43 -4.15
N ASN A 107 -0.39 -7.43 -4.50
CA ASN A 107 0.15 -8.69 -5.01
C ASN A 107 0.69 -8.53 -6.43
N GLU A 108 0.02 -7.70 -7.22
CA GLU A 108 0.41 -7.37 -8.58
C GLU A 108 1.51 -6.30 -8.59
N ARG A 109 2.45 -6.43 -9.50
CA ARG A 109 3.26 -5.31 -9.98
C ARG A 109 2.39 -4.48 -10.91
N ALA A 110 2.34 -3.18 -10.69
CA ALA A 110 1.50 -2.30 -11.49
C ALA A 110 2.13 -0.93 -11.70
N GLY A 111 2.14 -0.44 -12.93
CA GLY A 111 2.66 0.87 -13.27
C GLY A 111 2.77 1.09 -14.77
N SER A 112 3.52 2.10 -15.18
CA SER A 112 3.66 2.44 -16.59
C SER A 112 4.87 3.32 -16.83
N ASP A 113 5.57 3.11 -17.95
CA ASP A 113 6.58 4.02 -18.43
C ASP A 113 5.97 5.20 -19.22
N ASP A 114 4.73 5.04 -19.73
CA ASP A 114 4.07 6.00 -20.63
C ASP A 114 2.98 6.83 -19.94
N PHE A 115 2.37 6.31 -18.87
CA PHE A 115 1.24 6.91 -18.17
C PHE A 115 1.58 7.17 -16.71
N VAL A 116 0.84 8.10 -16.08
CA VAL A 116 0.88 8.29 -14.62
C VAL A 116 -0.08 7.28 -13.97
N PRO A 117 0.43 6.30 -13.21
CA PRO A 117 -0.42 5.41 -12.43
C PRO A 117 -0.92 6.11 -11.18
N ARG A 118 -2.16 5.86 -10.81
CA ARG A 118 -2.74 6.34 -9.57
C ARG A 118 -3.44 5.20 -8.84
N ILE A 119 -3.11 5.02 -7.57
CA ILE A 119 -3.78 4.03 -6.73
C ILE A 119 -4.84 4.70 -5.86
N ASP A 120 -5.94 4.02 -5.64
CA ASP A 120 -7.03 4.47 -4.78
C ASP A 120 -7.68 3.27 -4.09
N GLY A 121 -8.37 3.51 -2.97
CA GLY A 121 -9.14 2.48 -2.30
C GLY A 121 -10.37 2.06 -3.10
N ARG A 122 -10.87 0.86 -2.82
CA ARG A 122 -12.17 0.43 -3.33
C ARG A 122 -13.29 0.86 -2.40
N SER A 123 -14.40 1.31 -2.97
CA SER A 123 -15.55 1.77 -2.18
C SER A 123 -16.08 0.71 -1.20
N SER A 124 -15.96 -0.59 -1.53
CA SER A 124 -16.34 -1.68 -0.64
C SER A 124 -15.41 -1.81 0.57
N ALA A 125 -14.09 -1.62 0.39
CA ALA A 125 -13.13 -1.59 1.48
C ALA A 125 -13.36 -0.37 2.39
N GLY A 126 -13.58 0.81 1.78
CA GLY A 126 -13.90 2.03 2.54
C GLY A 126 -15.15 1.90 3.41
N ARG A 127 -16.19 1.18 2.94
CA ARG A 127 -17.41 0.92 3.73
C ARG A 127 -17.19 -0.01 4.92
N LEU A 128 -16.12 -0.79 4.95
CA LEU A 128 -15.69 -1.56 6.12
C LEU A 128 -14.76 -0.75 7.03
N GLY A 129 -14.51 0.52 6.71
CA GLY A 129 -13.62 1.37 7.48
C GLY A 129 -12.14 1.10 7.23
N ILE A 130 -11.79 0.52 6.07
CA ILE A 130 -10.41 0.27 5.66
C ILE A 130 -9.95 1.41 4.76
N ALA A 131 -8.92 2.14 5.17
CA ALA A 131 -8.15 3.00 4.29
C ALA A 131 -6.94 2.21 3.76
N THR A 132 -6.73 2.25 2.46
CA THR A 132 -5.71 1.43 1.79
C THR A 132 -4.49 2.23 1.35
N HIS A 133 -4.65 3.54 1.17
CA HIS A 133 -3.57 4.43 0.78
C HIS A 133 -3.94 5.85 1.20
N VAL A 134 -3.28 6.36 2.22
CA VAL A 134 -3.79 7.52 2.95
C VAL A 134 -3.41 8.84 2.31
N THR A 135 -2.22 8.96 1.74
CA THR A 135 -1.67 10.29 1.42
C THR A 135 -1.09 10.44 0.02
N SER A 136 -0.58 9.41 -0.62
CA SER A 136 0.17 9.53 -1.87
C SER A 136 -0.29 8.52 -2.92
N GLY A 137 -1.52 8.66 -3.39
CA GLY A 137 -2.09 7.80 -4.43
C GLY A 137 -1.49 8.01 -5.82
N LEU A 138 -0.77 9.11 -6.03
CA LEU A 138 -0.10 9.41 -7.29
C LEU A 138 1.23 8.66 -7.38
N GLY A 139 1.42 7.85 -8.40
CA GLY A 139 2.72 7.35 -8.81
C GLY A 139 3.27 8.21 -9.92
N ASP A 140 4.55 8.51 -9.86
CA ASP A 140 5.19 9.22 -10.97
C ASP A 140 5.23 8.34 -12.23
N GLN A 141 5.30 8.95 -13.39
CA GLN A 141 5.56 8.25 -14.66
C GLN A 141 6.86 7.45 -14.55
N GLY A 142 6.84 6.19 -14.97
CA GLY A 142 7.96 5.26 -14.83
C GLY A 142 7.91 4.41 -13.54
N PHE A 143 7.11 4.77 -12.53
CA PHE A 143 6.94 3.91 -11.36
C PHE A 143 6.19 2.62 -11.73
N GLY A 144 6.79 1.48 -11.41
CA GLY A 144 6.21 0.16 -11.68
C GLY A 144 6.07 -0.19 -13.17
N GLY A 145 6.64 0.62 -14.07
CA GLY A 145 6.69 0.35 -15.50
C GLY A 145 7.58 -0.84 -15.86
N ALA A 146 7.67 -1.17 -17.15
CA ALA A 146 8.42 -2.32 -17.65
C ALA A 146 9.91 -2.26 -17.32
N ALA A 147 10.49 -1.05 -17.23
CA ALA A 147 11.90 -0.84 -16.89
C ALA A 147 12.21 -1.18 -15.40
N ALA A 148 11.25 -0.97 -14.50
CA ALA A 148 11.41 -1.24 -13.07
C ALA A 148 10.07 -1.69 -12.44
N PRO A 149 9.57 -2.91 -12.77
CA PRO A 149 8.30 -3.40 -12.25
C PRO A 149 8.26 -3.40 -10.72
N ALA A 150 7.21 -2.82 -10.15
CA ALA A 150 7.10 -2.63 -8.70
C ALA A 150 5.72 -3.01 -8.18
N THR A 151 5.66 -3.50 -6.95
CA THR A 151 4.43 -3.56 -6.16
C THR A 151 4.23 -2.23 -5.44
N TRP A 152 2.98 -1.89 -5.12
CA TRP A 152 2.67 -0.71 -4.32
C TRP A 152 2.67 -1.04 -2.84
N THR A 153 3.32 -0.24 -2.03
CA THR A 153 3.12 -0.29 -0.58
C THR A 153 1.80 0.38 -0.25
N LEU A 154 1.01 -0.26 0.59
CA LEU A 154 -0.31 0.19 1.03
C LEU A 154 -0.22 0.58 2.51
N GLU A 155 -0.51 1.83 2.84
CA GLU A 155 -0.62 2.28 4.23
C GLU A 155 -2.02 1.94 4.75
N LEU A 156 -2.18 0.69 5.21
CA LEU A 156 -3.45 0.19 5.70
C LEU A 156 -3.71 0.66 7.13
N PHE A 157 -4.82 1.33 7.35
CA PHE A 157 -5.35 1.52 8.68
C PHE A 157 -6.86 1.36 8.70
N VAL A 158 -7.40 1.01 9.86
CA VAL A 158 -8.82 0.74 10.03
C VAL A 158 -9.41 1.57 11.15
N VAL A 159 -10.69 1.95 11.03
CA VAL A 159 -11.41 2.69 12.07
C VAL A 159 -12.15 1.78 13.05
N VAL A 160 -12.39 0.53 12.67
CA VAL A 160 -12.94 -0.56 13.49
C VAL A 160 -12.10 -1.81 13.27
N PRO A 161 -12.11 -2.81 14.16
CA PRO A 161 -11.44 -4.08 13.89
C PRO A 161 -12.02 -4.76 12.64
N VAL A 162 -11.17 -5.15 11.69
CA VAL A 162 -11.59 -5.79 10.43
C VAL A 162 -10.72 -6.99 10.14
N ILE A 163 -11.32 -8.12 9.78
CA ILE A 163 -10.59 -9.28 9.27
C ILE A 163 -10.30 -9.06 7.79
N VAL A 164 -9.02 -9.10 7.43
CA VAL A 164 -8.56 -9.07 6.04
C VAL A 164 -8.05 -10.44 5.62
N TYR A 165 -8.14 -10.74 4.34
CA TYR A 165 -7.72 -12.02 3.76
C TYR A 165 -6.67 -11.78 2.68
N PRO A 166 -5.74 -12.73 2.48
CA PRO A 166 -4.78 -12.64 1.40
C PRO A 166 -5.52 -12.64 0.05
N TYR A 167 -4.99 -11.92 -0.92
CA TYR A 167 -5.53 -11.80 -2.29
C TYR A 167 -6.93 -11.20 -2.40
N ALA A 168 -7.45 -10.61 -1.32
CA ALA A 168 -8.68 -9.82 -1.39
C ALA A 168 -8.46 -8.59 -2.28
N ARG A 169 -9.44 -8.23 -3.12
CA ARG A 169 -9.40 -6.99 -3.91
C ARG A 169 -9.51 -5.80 -2.97
N ILE A 170 -8.41 -5.11 -2.73
CA ILE A 170 -8.31 -4.09 -1.67
C ILE A 170 -8.27 -2.66 -2.21
N CYS A 171 -7.65 -2.46 -3.36
CA CYS A 171 -7.48 -1.16 -4.00
C CYS A 171 -7.62 -1.29 -5.52
N GLN A 172 -7.49 -0.18 -6.23
CA GLN A 172 -7.56 -0.10 -7.68
C GLN A 172 -6.48 0.83 -8.21
N VAL A 173 -6.00 0.58 -9.43
CA VAL A 173 -5.09 1.47 -10.14
C VAL A 173 -5.79 2.05 -11.36
N THR A 174 -5.57 3.33 -11.60
CA THR A 174 -5.96 4.07 -12.81
C THR A 174 -4.72 4.59 -13.50
N PHE A 175 -4.84 4.96 -14.77
CA PHE A 175 -3.75 5.47 -15.58
C PHE A 175 -4.19 6.75 -16.29
N GLU A 176 -3.36 7.79 -16.21
CA GLU A 176 -3.65 9.11 -16.79
C GLU A 176 -2.56 9.48 -17.82
N THR A 177 -2.97 10.16 -18.90
CA THR A 177 -2.02 10.68 -19.88
C THR A 177 -1.20 11.84 -19.32
N VAL A 178 0.05 11.98 -19.78
CA VAL A 178 0.97 13.04 -19.40
C VAL A 178 1.18 13.97 -20.58
N GLU A 179 1.41 15.24 -20.31
CA GLU A 179 1.72 16.26 -21.28
C GLU A 179 3.13 16.79 -21.04
N GLY A 180 3.94 16.93 -22.08
CA GLY A 180 5.33 17.41 -22.03
C GLY A 180 6.36 16.30 -22.09
N GLU A 181 7.63 16.68 -21.94
CA GLU A 181 8.77 15.75 -21.96
C GLU A 181 8.75 14.81 -20.75
N PRO A 182 8.82 13.49 -20.95
CA PRO A 182 8.78 12.52 -19.86
C PRO A 182 10.04 12.62 -19.00
N LYS A 183 9.83 12.54 -17.66
CA LYS A 183 10.91 12.38 -16.69
C LYS A 183 10.64 11.13 -15.85
N PRO A 184 11.20 9.98 -16.23
CA PRO A 184 10.93 8.72 -15.53
C PRO A 184 11.30 8.77 -14.06
N TYR A 185 10.51 8.09 -13.24
CA TYR A 185 10.75 7.97 -11.80
C TYR A 185 12.08 7.23 -11.53
N ALA A 186 12.92 7.85 -10.71
CA ALA A 186 14.18 7.28 -10.23
C ALA A 186 14.34 7.43 -8.71
N GLY A 187 13.23 7.40 -7.98
CA GLY A 187 13.19 7.64 -6.54
C GLY A 187 13.47 6.41 -5.68
N LYS A 188 13.32 6.57 -4.37
CA LYS A 188 13.67 5.61 -3.30
C LYS A 188 13.00 4.25 -3.42
N TYR A 189 11.87 4.17 -4.11
CA TYR A 189 10.99 3.00 -4.18
C TYR A 189 10.95 2.38 -5.58
N ALA A 190 11.87 2.77 -6.49
CA ALA A 190 11.96 2.17 -7.83
C ALA A 190 12.23 0.66 -7.73
N GLY A 191 11.46 -0.15 -8.46
CA GLY A 191 11.61 -1.61 -8.50
C GLY A 191 11.31 -2.32 -7.16
N GLN A 192 10.62 -1.66 -6.22
CA GLN A 192 10.29 -2.29 -4.94
C GLN A 192 9.39 -3.51 -5.10
N THR A 193 9.57 -4.49 -4.23
CA THR A 193 8.73 -5.69 -4.12
C THR A 193 8.30 -5.90 -2.67
N GLY A 194 7.03 -6.27 -2.47
CA GLY A 194 6.43 -6.40 -1.14
C GLY A 194 6.29 -5.07 -0.39
N PRO A 195 5.85 -5.11 0.87
CA PRO A 195 5.69 -3.90 1.66
C PRO A 195 7.05 -3.30 2.03
N ARG A 196 7.15 -1.97 2.01
CA ARG A 196 8.37 -1.22 2.34
C ARG A 196 8.11 -0.22 3.45
N ALA A 197 9.03 -0.14 4.40
CA ALA A 197 9.07 0.92 5.39
C ALA A 197 9.42 2.28 4.76
N SER A 198 9.16 3.36 5.49
CA SER A 198 9.49 4.72 5.05
C SER A 198 11.00 4.86 4.81
N GLY A 199 11.35 5.36 3.63
CA GLY A 199 12.73 5.79 3.31
C GLY A 199 12.97 7.28 3.56
N LEU A 200 12.06 7.96 4.27
CA LEU A 200 12.13 9.42 4.50
C LEU A 200 13.42 9.85 5.22
N TRP A 201 13.93 9.01 6.13
CA TRP A 201 15.18 9.27 6.86
C TRP A 201 16.37 9.56 5.97
N ARG A 202 16.36 9.09 4.72
CA ARG A 202 17.44 9.35 3.75
C ARG A 202 17.51 10.81 3.32
N ASP A 203 16.46 11.59 3.51
CA ASP A 203 16.39 13.01 3.15
C ASP A 203 17.09 13.88 4.22
N PHE A 204 17.37 13.35 5.40
CA PHE A 204 18.01 14.05 6.50
C PHE A 204 19.55 13.95 6.51
N GLY A 205 20.15 13.23 5.55
CA GLY A 205 21.59 13.03 5.48
C GLY A 205 22.15 12.12 6.59
N PRO A 206 23.45 11.88 6.63
CA PRO A 206 24.09 11.19 7.74
C PRO A 206 23.85 12.00 9.02
N LYS A 207 23.48 11.30 10.13
CA LYS A 207 23.12 11.90 11.42
C LYS A 207 24.05 13.06 11.79
N GLY A 208 23.52 14.28 11.77
CA GLY A 208 24.24 15.49 12.20
C GLY A 208 24.21 16.69 11.26
N GLY A 209 23.58 16.60 10.12
CA GLY A 209 23.49 17.71 9.16
C GLY A 209 22.07 18.26 9.05
N VAL A 210 21.66 19.14 9.94
CA VAL A 210 20.73 20.23 9.71
C VAL A 210 21.49 21.51 9.87
#